data_86b1991e95e96783b0f1bea540a6dd09
#
_entry.id   86b1991e95e96783b0f1bea540a6dd09
#
_cell.length_a   1.000
_cell.length_b   1.000
_cell.length_c   1.000
_cell.angle_alpha   90.00
_cell.angle_beta   90.00
_cell.angle_gamma   90.00
#
_symmetry.space_group_name_H-M   'P 1'
#
loop_
_entity.id
_entity.type
_entity.pdbx_description
1 polymer ?
#
loop_
_entity_poly.entity_id
_entity_poly.type
_entity_poly.pdbx_seq_one_letter_code
_entity_poly.pdbx_strand_id
1 'polypeptide(L)'
;MKTIAAISTAAAPGGIGVIRISGDEARAVGDRVFKSVSGAKLCDMAGYTCRFGHVYAPDGERFDECVATVFAAPHSFTGEDVVELSCHGGLFVLKAVLQAVFAAGAVSAAPGEFTRRAFLNGKMDLAQAEAVMQIISAQGREAMKAAQAGHDGALSRRIEKLRSDLTDIGAHLAAWADYPDDDIPQVDETMLKTRLAAGKTALKDLLAGFDGGRILREGVVTVIAGRPNAGKSTLMNLLAGCERSIVTDLAGTTRDVVEETVLLGEIPLRLADTAGIRDTEDRVEQIGVRMALDRVKTAQFVLAVFDASEELNDDDRALMDAIGDTPAVAVINKSDLAPKIDRAEIDKHFKEVVTVSALSGDGLPALQNAAARALKTAELNPNDGILYTERQRADVQKALTALEEAENALLMGMTWDAVTVSLEGAIAALNELTGERVSDAVVDQVFEKFCVGK
;
A
#
# COMPACT_ATOMS: atom_id res chain seq x y z
N MET A 1 3.41 9.94 -28.48
CA MET A 1 3.91 10.69 -27.27
C MET A 1 5.41 10.92 -27.39
N LYS A 2 6.01 11.90 -26.65
CA LYS A 2 7.49 12.05 -26.63
C LYS A 2 8.14 10.81 -26.04
N THR A 3 9.30 10.41 -26.55
CA THR A 3 10.08 9.32 -25.96
C THR A 3 10.69 9.81 -24.63
N ILE A 4 10.49 9.09 -23.56
CA ILE A 4 10.96 9.39 -22.20
C ILE A 4 12.06 8.44 -21.76
N ALA A 5 12.89 8.90 -20.81
CA ALA A 5 13.87 8.05 -20.18
C ALA A 5 14.09 8.43 -18.71
N ALA A 6 14.44 7.42 -17.90
CA ALA A 6 14.82 7.59 -16.51
C ALA A 6 15.72 6.44 -16.03
N ILE A 7 16.41 6.66 -14.90
CA ILE A 7 17.03 5.59 -14.11
C ILE A 7 15.91 4.86 -13.39
N SER A 8 15.78 3.54 -13.61
CA SER A 8 14.71 2.69 -13.06
C SER A 8 15.14 1.85 -11.85
N THR A 9 16.40 1.92 -11.46
CA THR A 9 16.97 1.29 -10.25
C THR A 9 17.12 2.31 -9.13
N ALA A 10 17.30 1.85 -7.90
CA ALA A 10 17.51 2.72 -6.75
C ALA A 10 18.71 3.69 -6.99
N ALA A 11 18.59 4.91 -6.49
CA ALA A 11 19.63 5.93 -6.59
C ALA A 11 20.75 5.70 -5.53
N ALA A 12 21.32 4.49 -5.51
CA ALA A 12 22.40 4.07 -4.63
C ALA A 12 23.47 3.31 -5.44
N PRO A 13 24.74 3.32 -5.04
CA PRO A 13 25.77 2.51 -5.69
C PRO A 13 25.41 1.02 -5.62
N GLY A 14 25.43 0.34 -6.76
CA GLY A 14 25.12 -1.08 -6.88
C GLY A 14 25.94 -1.75 -7.98
N GLY A 15 25.83 -3.06 -8.14
CA GLY A 15 26.52 -3.78 -9.21
C GLY A 15 25.95 -3.44 -10.59
N ILE A 16 24.62 -3.25 -10.69
CA ILE A 16 23.90 -2.96 -11.94
C ILE A 16 22.94 -1.81 -11.71
N GLY A 17 22.83 -0.92 -12.71
CA GLY A 17 21.81 0.10 -12.81
C GLY A 17 21.14 0.07 -14.17
N VAL A 18 19.84 0.35 -14.20
CA VAL A 18 19.04 0.27 -15.42
C VAL A 18 18.50 1.64 -15.81
N ILE A 19 18.73 2.02 -17.06
CA ILE A 19 18.10 3.17 -17.69
C ILE A 19 17.01 2.63 -18.61
N ARG A 20 15.77 3.08 -18.40
CA ARG A 20 14.61 2.71 -19.20
C ARG A 20 14.26 3.85 -20.15
N ILE A 21 14.00 3.52 -21.41
CA ILE A 21 13.57 4.42 -22.48
C ILE A 21 12.25 3.88 -23.00
N SER A 22 11.21 4.70 -23.10
CA SER A 22 9.87 4.30 -23.61
C SER A 22 9.31 5.33 -24.57
N GLY A 23 8.68 4.86 -25.64
CA GLY A 23 8.04 5.69 -26.66
C GLY A 23 8.33 5.25 -28.07
N ASP A 24 7.74 5.94 -29.05
CA ASP A 24 7.80 5.58 -30.47
C ASP A 24 9.24 5.55 -31.02
N GLU A 25 10.13 6.38 -30.47
CA GLU A 25 11.55 6.43 -30.88
C GLU A 25 12.50 5.71 -29.90
N ALA A 26 12.00 4.93 -28.95
CA ALA A 26 12.85 4.33 -27.90
C ALA A 26 14.01 3.52 -28.46
N ARG A 27 13.76 2.73 -29.51
CA ARG A 27 14.80 1.92 -30.18
C ARG A 27 15.79 2.78 -30.95
N ALA A 28 15.32 3.80 -31.66
CA ALA A 28 16.18 4.71 -32.43
C ALA A 28 17.07 5.55 -31.49
N VAL A 29 16.53 6.02 -30.37
CA VAL A 29 17.30 6.69 -29.31
C VAL A 29 18.35 5.75 -28.74
N GLY A 30 17.96 4.50 -28.44
CA GLY A 30 18.86 3.47 -27.98
C GLY A 30 20.02 3.21 -28.95
N ASP A 31 19.76 3.09 -30.27
CA ASP A 31 20.78 2.87 -31.30
C ASP A 31 21.78 4.03 -31.43
N ARG A 32 21.37 5.27 -31.08
CA ARG A 32 22.28 6.44 -31.10
C ARG A 32 23.33 6.38 -29.99
N VAL A 33 22.99 5.77 -28.84
CA VAL A 33 23.89 5.72 -27.67
C VAL A 33 24.51 4.35 -27.43
N PHE A 34 23.92 3.27 -27.92
CA PHE A 34 24.40 1.90 -27.74
C PHE A 34 24.87 1.29 -29.05
N LYS A 35 26.00 0.58 -28.99
CA LYS A 35 26.51 -0.21 -30.12
C LYS A 35 26.76 -1.65 -29.67
N SER A 36 26.01 -2.57 -30.27
CA SER A 36 26.20 -4.01 -30.03
C SER A 36 27.53 -4.50 -30.56
N VAL A 37 28.18 -5.38 -29.83
CA VAL A 37 29.42 -6.06 -30.32
C VAL A 37 29.13 -6.87 -31.58
N SER A 38 27.91 -7.39 -31.75
CA SER A 38 27.51 -8.13 -32.98
C SER A 38 27.19 -7.22 -34.18
N GLY A 39 27.18 -5.89 -34.00
CA GLY A 39 26.76 -4.94 -35.04
C GLY A 39 25.23 -4.85 -35.24
N ALA A 40 24.42 -5.63 -34.51
CA ALA A 40 22.98 -5.58 -34.61
C ALA A 40 22.43 -4.26 -34.04
N LYS A 41 21.47 -3.66 -34.72
CA LYS A 41 20.74 -2.48 -34.24
C LYS A 41 19.54 -2.88 -33.37
N LEU A 42 19.23 -2.05 -32.38
CA LEU A 42 18.05 -2.27 -31.52
C LEU A 42 16.73 -2.14 -32.31
N CYS A 43 16.72 -1.31 -33.34
CA CYS A 43 15.57 -1.18 -34.25
C CYS A 43 15.21 -2.49 -34.96
N ASP A 44 16.20 -3.33 -35.23
CA ASP A 44 16.03 -4.59 -35.99
C ASP A 44 15.81 -5.80 -35.06
N MET A 45 15.86 -5.59 -33.74
CA MET A 45 15.72 -6.68 -32.76
C MET A 45 14.25 -7.06 -32.53
N ALA A 46 14.02 -8.35 -32.39
CA ALA A 46 12.72 -8.85 -31.90
C ALA A 46 12.51 -8.43 -30.42
N GLY A 47 11.25 -8.27 -30.03
CA GLY A 47 10.91 -8.03 -28.62
C GLY A 47 11.39 -9.18 -27.72
N TYR A 48 11.65 -8.86 -26.44
CA TYR A 48 12.18 -9.80 -25.42
C TYR A 48 13.53 -10.41 -25.78
N THR A 49 14.35 -9.66 -26.52
CA THR A 49 15.73 -10.04 -26.82
C THR A 49 16.72 -9.03 -26.30
N CYS A 50 17.94 -9.47 -26.02
CA CYS A 50 19.00 -8.61 -25.51
C CYS A 50 20.31 -8.76 -26.33
N ARG A 51 21.18 -7.74 -26.23
CA ARG A 51 22.53 -7.74 -26.83
C ARG A 51 23.51 -7.09 -25.86
N PHE A 52 24.69 -7.68 -25.81
CA PHE A 52 25.85 -7.08 -25.17
C PHE A 52 26.49 -6.06 -26.10
N GLY A 53 26.93 -4.95 -25.54
CA GLY A 53 27.58 -3.89 -26.28
C GLY A 53 28.10 -2.77 -25.38
N HIS A 54 28.27 -1.60 -25.96
CA HIS A 54 28.91 -0.46 -25.30
C HIS A 54 28.08 0.81 -25.46
N VAL A 55 28.05 1.64 -24.43
CA VAL A 55 27.41 2.96 -24.45
C VAL A 55 28.47 4.04 -24.74
N TYR A 56 28.07 4.98 -25.59
CA TYR A 56 28.93 6.05 -26.05
C TYR A 56 28.32 7.40 -25.73
N ALA A 57 29.21 8.35 -25.40
CA ALA A 57 28.90 9.77 -25.34
C ALA A 57 28.56 10.34 -26.73
N PRO A 58 27.94 11.54 -26.80
CA PRO A 58 27.71 12.22 -28.07
C PRO A 58 28.98 12.54 -28.86
N ASP A 59 30.13 12.71 -28.21
CA ASP A 59 31.45 12.94 -28.80
C ASP A 59 32.14 11.65 -29.27
N GLY A 60 31.52 10.48 -29.00
CA GLY A 60 32.04 9.17 -29.39
C GLY A 60 32.95 8.50 -28.35
N GLU A 61 33.14 9.09 -27.18
CA GLU A 61 33.84 8.45 -26.07
C GLU A 61 32.99 7.26 -25.53
N ARG A 62 33.65 6.13 -25.26
CA ARG A 62 32.99 4.97 -24.65
C ARG A 62 32.86 5.19 -23.15
N PHE A 63 31.63 5.16 -22.62
CA PHE A 63 31.36 5.31 -21.19
C PHE A 63 31.43 4.00 -20.44
N ASP A 64 30.70 3.00 -20.97
CA ASP A 64 30.47 1.77 -20.24
C ASP A 64 30.18 0.62 -21.20
N GLU A 65 30.23 -0.58 -20.69
CA GLU A 65 29.65 -1.77 -21.32
C GLU A 65 28.35 -2.13 -20.67
N CYS A 66 27.37 -2.54 -21.46
CA CYS A 66 26.04 -2.82 -20.97
C CYS A 66 25.32 -3.92 -21.77
N VAL A 67 24.22 -4.40 -21.20
CA VAL A 67 23.27 -5.24 -21.91
C VAL A 67 22.05 -4.38 -22.25
N ALA A 68 21.74 -4.25 -23.53
CA ALA A 68 20.53 -3.61 -24.00
C ALA A 68 19.43 -4.65 -24.23
N THR A 69 18.27 -4.46 -23.65
CA THR A 69 17.09 -5.31 -23.82
C THR A 69 16.00 -4.52 -24.53
N VAL A 70 15.32 -5.15 -25.51
CA VAL A 70 14.21 -4.54 -26.29
C VAL A 70 12.90 -5.22 -25.92
N PHE A 71 11.89 -4.41 -25.66
CA PHE A 71 10.50 -4.85 -25.51
C PHE A 71 9.67 -4.15 -26.59
N ALA A 72 9.08 -4.94 -27.49
CA ALA A 72 8.31 -4.41 -28.62
C ALA A 72 6.86 -4.11 -28.22
N ALA A 73 6.34 -2.99 -28.68
CA ALA A 73 4.92 -2.67 -28.59
C ALA A 73 4.05 -3.76 -29.28
N PRO A 74 2.87 -4.11 -28.76
CA PRO A 74 2.29 -3.67 -27.49
C PRO A 74 2.75 -4.53 -26.30
N HIS A 75 3.70 -5.46 -26.48
CA HIS A 75 4.17 -6.41 -25.47
C HIS A 75 5.33 -5.84 -24.65
N SER A 76 5.03 -4.77 -23.91
CA SER A 76 5.95 -4.09 -22.98
C SER A 76 5.18 -3.64 -21.75
N PHE A 77 5.87 -3.09 -20.75
CA PHE A 77 5.23 -2.54 -19.55
C PHE A 77 4.32 -1.36 -19.87
N THR A 78 4.79 -0.42 -20.69
CA THR A 78 4.03 0.78 -21.06
C THR A 78 3.06 0.57 -22.23
N GLY A 79 3.17 -0.57 -22.94
CA GLY A 79 2.47 -0.78 -24.22
C GLY A 79 3.15 -0.11 -25.41
N GLU A 80 4.21 0.70 -25.19
CA GLU A 80 5.05 1.32 -26.22
C GLU A 80 6.29 0.47 -26.50
N ASP A 81 7.13 0.85 -27.48
CA ASP A 81 8.48 0.30 -27.56
C ASP A 81 9.30 0.73 -26.34
N VAL A 82 9.99 -0.23 -25.72
CA VAL A 82 10.82 0.01 -24.54
C VAL A 82 12.21 -0.56 -24.78
N VAL A 83 13.22 0.22 -24.39
CA VAL A 83 14.62 -0.23 -24.34
C VAL A 83 15.13 -0.06 -22.92
N GLU A 84 15.74 -1.10 -22.37
CA GLU A 84 16.46 -1.05 -21.10
C GLU A 84 17.95 -1.24 -21.33
N LEU A 85 18.74 -0.31 -20.79
CA LEU A 85 20.20 -0.36 -20.79
C LEU A 85 20.67 -0.72 -19.38
N SER A 86 21.12 -1.97 -19.20
CA SER A 86 21.67 -2.47 -17.95
C SER A 86 23.16 -2.20 -17.91
N CYS A 87 23.55 -1.14 -17.22
CA CYS A 87 24.90 -0.61 -17.09
C CYS A 87 25.51 -0.96 -15.71
N HIS A 88 26.78 -0.63 -15.48
CA HIS A 88 27.32 -0.63 -14.12
C HIS A 88 26.59 0.38 -13.24
N GLY A 89 26.27 -0.02 -11.99
CA GLY A 89 25.38 0.72 -11.08
C GLY A 89 26.03 1.88 -10.33
N GLY A 90 27.15 2.42 -10.84
CA GLY A 90 27.75 3.65 -10.32
C GLY A 90 26.87 4.86 -10.66
N LEU A 91 26.54 5.71 -9.66
CA LEU A 91 25.65 6.87 -9.87
C LEU A 91 26.16 7.83 -10.96
N PHE A 92 27.49 8.00 -11.07
CA PHE A 92 28.08 8.84 -12.10
C PHE A 92 27.88 8.22 -13.50
N VAL A 93 28.11 6.92 -13.65
CA VAL A 93 27.91 6.18 -14.91
C VAL A 93 26.45 6.29 -15.36
N LEU A 94 25.51 6.01 -14.47
CA LEU A 94 24.08 6.09 -14.78
C LEU A 94 23.64 7.49 -15.20
N LYS A 95 24.13 8.53 -14.51
CA LYS A 95 23.86 9.92 -14.90
C LYS A 95 24.45 10.26 -16.26
N ALA A 96 25.67 9.82 -16.55
CA ALA A 96 26.32 10.07 -17.84
C ALA A 96 25.58 9.38 -18.99
N VAL A 97 25.19 8.10 -18.82
CA VAL A 97 24.39 7.36 -19.80
C VAL A 97 23.02 8.00 -20.00
N LEU A 98 22.33 8.43 -18.92
CA LEU A 98 21.04 9.11 -19.03
C LEU A 98 21.16 10.43 -19.80
N GLN A 99 22.22 11.21 -19.56
CA GLN A 99 22.48 12.45 -20.31
C GLN A 99 22.73 12.17 -21.81
N ALA A 100 23.47 11.10 -22.13
CA ALA A 100 23.66 10.68 -23.52
C ALA A 100 22.32 10.31 -24.19
N VAL A 101 21.42 9.62 -23.46
CA VAL A 101 20.07 9.27 -23.92
C VAL A 101 19.22 10.52 -24.15
N PHE A 102 19.32 11.55 -23.30
CA PHE A 102 18.66 12.83 -23.52
C PHE A 102 19.22 13.57 -24.73
N ALA A 103 20.53 13.62 -24.87
CA ALA A 103 21.18 14.20 -26.07
C ALA A 103 20.78 13.46 -27.36
N ALA A 104 20.44 12.18 -27.27
CA ALA A 104 19.97 11.37 -28.39
C ALA A 104 18.48 11.58 -28.70
N GLY A 105 17.73 12.41 -27.95
CA GLY A 105 16.39 12.83 -28.27
C GLY A 105 15.28 12.38 -27.28
N ALA A 106 15.61 11.63 -26.24
CA ALA A 106 14.65 11.38 -25.15
C ALA A 106 14.50 12.61 -24.24
N VAL A 107 13.37 12.68 -23.53
CA VAL A 107 13.16 13.67 -22.47
C VAL A 107 13.09 12.97 -21.11
N SER A 108 13.28 13.72 -20.03
CA SER A 108 13.16 13.17 -18.68
C SER A 108 11.72 12.70 -18.41
N ALA A 109 11.59 11.49 -17.89
CA ALA A 109 10.31 11.01 -17.39
C ALA A 109 9.92 11.75 -16.11
N ALA A 110 8.63 12.06 -15.98
CA ALA A 110 8.04 12.53 -14.73
C ALA A 110 7.88 11.38 -13.72
N PRO A 111 7.62 11.66 -12.43
CA PRO A 111 7.24 10.63 -11.46
C PRO A 111 6.07 9.79 -11.98
N GLY A 112 6.17 8.46 -11.89
CA GLY A 112 5.12 7.52 -12.31
C GLY A 112 4.80 7.49 -13.81
N GLU A 113 5.56 8.17 -14.67
CA GLU A 113 5.18 8.35 -16.09
C GLU A 113 5.12 7.03 -16.86
N PHE A 114 5.97 6.06 -16.56
CA PHE A 114 5.89 4.75 -17.24
C PHE A 114 4.60 4.01 -16.86
N THR A 115 4.21 4.01 -15.59
CA THR A 115 2.97 3.39 -15.13
C THR A 115 1.74 4.16 -15.63
N ARG A 116 1.83 5.51 -15.70
CA ARG A 116 0.79 6.36 -16.30
C ARG A 116 0.56 6.00 -17.77
N ARG A 117 1.61 5.77 -18.54
CA ARG A 117 1.51 5.32 -19.94
C ARG A 117 0.91 3.92 -20.04
N ALA A 118 1.29 3.02 -19.15
CA ALA A 118 0.68 1.69 -19.08
C ALA A 118 -0.84 1.78 -18.85
N PHE A 119 -1.28 2.66 -17.93
CA PHE A 119 -2.70 2.96 -17.70
C PHE A 119 -3.37 3.56 -18.95
N LEU A 120 -2.80 4.61 -19.55
CA LEU A 120 -3.36 5.27 -20.73
C LEU A 120 -3.44 4.35 -21.95
N ASN A 121 -2.52 3.38 -22.06
CA ASN A 121 -2.49 2.37 -23.12
C ASN A 121 -3.33 1.12 -22.78
N GLY A 122 -4.13 1.16 -21.70
CA GLY A 122 -5.06 0.08 -21.33
C GLY A 122 -4.38 -1.20 -20.88
N LYS A 123 -3.10 -1.14 -20.43
CA LYS A 123 -2.39 -2.31 -19.88
C LYS A 123 -2.84 -2.66 -18.46
N MET A 124 -3.35 -1.69 -17.74
CA MET A 124 -3.87 -1.78 -16.38
C MET A 124 -4.87 -0.66 -16.12
N ASP A 125 -5.75 -0.85 -15.16
CA ASP A 125 -6.62 0.21 -14.65
C ASP A 125 -5.94 1.04 -13.54
N LEU A 126 -6.62 2.07 -13.03
CA LEU A 126 -6.04 2.98 -12.05
C LEU A 126 -5.79 2.29 -10.70
N ALA A 127 -6.67 1.37 -10.28
CA ALA A 127 -6.49 0.60 -9.05
C ALA A 127 -5.29 -0.35 -9.14
N GLN A 128 -5.10 -1.00 -10.29
CA GLN A 128 -3.92 -1.83 -10.58
C GLN A 128 -2.64 -1.00 -10.64
N ALA A 129 -2.69 0.21 -11.22
CA ALA A 129 -1.56 1.13 -11.24
C ALA A 129 -1.14 1.53 -9.82
N GLU A 130 -2.09 1.91 -8.95
CA GLU A 130 -1.80 2.20 -7.54
C GLU A 130 -1.17 1.00 -6.82
N ALA A 131 -1.57 -0.25 -7.16
CA ALA A 131 -1.02 -1.47 -6.58
C ALA A 131 0.47 -1.68 -6.93
N VAL A 132 0.98 -1.14 -8.05
CA VAL A 132 2.42 -1.20 -8.39
C VAL A 132 3.26 -0.55 -7.28
N MET A 133 2.83 0.59 -6.74
CA MET A 133 3.54 1.25 -5.64
C MET A 133 3.43 0.46 -4.34
N GLN A 134 2.30 -0.23 -4.12
CA GLN A 134 2.15 -1.09 -2.95
C GLN A 134 3.12 -2.28 -2.97
N ILE A 135 3.34 -2.89 -4.15
CA ILE A 135 4.35 -3.96 -4.31
C ILE A 135 5.74 -3.45 -3.94
N ILE A 136 6.10 -2.24 -4.39
CA ILE A 136 7.43 -1.65 -4.15
C ILE A 136 7.64 -1.31 -2.68
N SER A 137 6.59 -0.84 -2.00
CA SER A 137 6.64 -0.39 -0.60
C SER A 137 6.26 -1.47 0.41
N ALA A 138 5.90 -2.69 -0.03
CA ALA A 138 5.51 -3.78 0.86
C ALA A 138 6.63 -4.13 1.84
N GLN A 139 6.32 -4.12 3.14
CA GLN A 139 7.27 -4.40 4.22
C GLN A 139 7.13 -5.82 4.81
N GLY A 140 6.07 -6.55 4.45
CA GLY A 140 5.78 -7.90 4.92
C GLY A 140 5.18 -8.78 3.82
N ARG A 141 5.15 -10.09 4.07
CA ARG A 141 4.68 -11.09 3.11
C ARG A 141 3.20 -10.91 2.76
N GLU A 142 2.35 -10.64 3.76
CA GLU A 142 0.91 -10.46 3.52
C GLU A 142 0.63 -9.13 2.80
N ALA A 143 1.39 -8.07 3.11
CA ALA A 143 1.34 -6.82 2.35
C ALA A 143 1.70 -7.03 0.88
N MET A 144 2.77 -7.80 0.61
CA MET A 144 3.19 -8.12 -0.76
C MET A 144 2.13 -8.95 -1.50
N LYS A 145 1.55 -9.97 -0.86
CA LYS A 145 0.48 -10.78 -1.46
C LYS A 145 -0.74 -9.95 -1.82
N ALA A 146 -1.16 -9.09 -0.89
CA ALA A 146 -2.30 -8.23 -1.08
C ALA A 146 -2.05 -7.22 -2.22
N ALA A 147 -0.86 -6.62 -2.28
CA ALA A 147 -0.45 -5.74 -3.38
C ALA A 147 -0.40 -6.47 -4.72
N GLN A 148 0.12 -7.72 -4.74
CA GLN A 148 0.14 -8.54 -5.94
C GLN A 148 -1.29 -8.88 -6.41
N ALA A 149 -2.19 -9.27 -5.50
CA ALA A 149 -3.59 -9.52 -5.83
C ALA A 149 -4.28 -8.27 -6.38
N GLY A 150 -3.99 -7.08 -5.81
CA GLY A 150 -4.45 -5.79 -6.33
C GLY A 150 -3.96 -5.53 -7.75
N HIS A 151 -2.66 -5.73 -8.01
CA HIS A 151 -2.07 -5.61 -9.35
C HIS A 151 -2.67 -6.61 -10.34
N ASP A 152 -2.97 -7.83 -9.90
CA ASP A 152 -3.64 -8.85 -10.71
C ASP A 152 -5.15 -8.56 -10.88
N GLY A 153 -5.65 -7.42 -10.40
CA GLY A 153 -6.99 -6.91 -10.61
C GLY A 153 -8.06 -7.51 -9.69
N ALA A 154 -7.71 -7.99 -8.50
CA ALA A 154 -8.70 -8.54 -7.56
C ALA A 154 -9.75 -7.49 -7.15
N LEU A 155 -9.32 -6.26 -6.83
CA LEU A 155 -10.22 -5.15 -6.53
C LEU A 155 -11.04 -4.77 -7.77
N SER A 156 -10.41 -4.63 -8.92
CA SER A 156 -11.06 -4.24 -10.18
C SER A 156 -12.18 -5.21 -10.58
N ARG A 157 -11.94 -6.52 -10.47
CA ARG A 157 -12.98 -7.54 -10.73
C ARG A 157 -14.17 -7.45 -9.78
N ARG A 158 -13.91 -7.14 -8.50
CA ARG A 158 -14.95 -6.97 -7.49
C ARG A 158 -15.82 -5.74 -7.77
N ILE A 159 -15.17 -4.63 -8.12
CA ILE A 159 -15.84 -3.38 -8.52
C ILE A 159 -16.61 -3.57 -9.81
N GLU A 160 -16.03 -4.22 -10.83
CA GLU A 160 -16.68 -4.47 -12.11
C GLU A 160 -17.96 -5.30 -11.96
N LYS A 161 -17.93 -6.35 -11.15
CA LYS A 161 -19.13 -7.15 -10.84
C LYS A 161 -20.22 -6.28 -10.25
N LEU A 162 -19.90 -5.46 -9.24
CA LEU A 162 -20.87 -4.57 -8.61
C LEU A 162 -21.40 -3.53 -9.60
N ARG A 163 -20.54 -2.93 -10.40
CA ARG A 163 -20.89 -1.97 -11.44
C ARG A 163 -21.85 -2.59 -12.47
N SER A 164 -21.54 -3.78 -12.96
CA SER A 164 -22.41 -4.51 -13.90
C SER A 164 -23.79 -4.76 -13.29
N ASP A 165 -23.85 -5.24 -12.04
CA ASP A 165 -25.11 -5.48 -11.35
C ASP A 165 -25.96 -4.20 -11.20
N LEU A 166 -25.32 -3.05 -10.89
CA LEU A 166 -26.02 -1.75 -10.80
C LEU A 166 -26.45 -1.21 -12.17
N THR A 167 -25.61 -1.41 -13.20
CA THR A 167 -25.93 -1.00 -14.57
C THR A 167 -27.15 -1.76 -15.11
N ASP A 168 -27.23 -3.07 -14.85
CA ASP A 168 -28.37 -3.88 -15.25
C ASP A 168 -29.67 -3.40 -14.57
N ILE A 169 -29.59 -3.00 -13.28
CA ILE A 169 -30.73 -2.40 -12.58
C ILE A 169 -31.12 -1.08 -13.25
N GLY A 170 -30.16 -0.17 -13.45
CA GLY A 170 -30.40 1.15 -14.05
C GLY A 170 -30.99 1.04 -15.45
N ALA A 171 -30.46 0.14 -16.27
CA ALA A 171 -30.98 -0.11 -17.62
C ALA A 171 -32.45 -0.61 -17.62
N HIS A 172 -32.78 -1.51 -16.70
CA HIS A 172 -34.16 -2.01 -16.55
C HIS A 172 -35.11 -0.90 -16.09
N LEU A 173 -34.70 -0.07 -15.12
CA LEU A 173 -35.52 1.07 -14.65
C LEU A 173 -35.73 2.11 -15.76
N ALA A 174 -34.67 2.45 -16.49
CA ALA A 174 -34.76 3.40 -17.61
C ALA A 174 -35.66 2.89 -18.72
N ALA A 175 -35.50 1.62 -19.13
CA ALA A 175 -36.36 1.02 -20.15
C ALA A 175 -37.83 1.03 -19.74
N TRP A 176 -38.14 0.70 -18.48
CA TRP A 176 -39.52 0.71 -17.98
C TRP A 176 -40.10 2.13 -17.89
N ALA A 177 -39.29 3.15 -17.58
CA ALA A 177 -39.71 4.54 -17.54
C ALA A 177 -39.95 5.15 -18.93
N ASP A 178 -39.07 4.84 -19.90
CA ASP A 178 -39.09 5.40 -21.25
C ASP A 178 -40.15 4.74 -22.17
N TYR A 179 -40.47 3.46 -21.92
CA TYR A 179 -41.38 2.66 -22.76
C TYR A 179 -42.53 2.02 -21.93
N PRO A 180 -43.40 2.83 -21.31
CA PRO A 180 -44.46 2.35 -20.44
C PRO A 180 -45.54 1.52 -21.13
N ASP A 181 -45.66 1.65 -22.48
CA ASP A 181 -46.64 0.94 -23.31
C ASP A 181 -46.08 -0.38 -23.91
N ASP A 182 -44.79 -0.68 -23.71
CA ASP A 182 -44.13 -1.88 -24.23
C ASP A 182 -44.26 -3.03 -23.18
N ASP A 183 -44.19 -4.30 -23.66
CA ASP A 183 -44.20 -5.50 -22.83
C ASP A 183 -42.91 -5.68 -21.98
N ILE A 184 -42.46 -4.61 -21.32
CA ILE A 184 -41.30 -4.65 -20.40
C ILE A 184 -41.79 -5.20 -19.04
N PRO A 185 -41.11 -6.22 -18.49
CA PRO A 185 -41.51 -6.75 -17.18
C PRO A 185 -41.53 -5.66 -16.12
N GLN A 186 -42.59 -5.64 -15.32
CA GLN A 186 -42.73 -4.69 -14.21
C GLN A 186 -41.56 -4.83 -13.25
N VAL A 187 -41.04 -3.69 -12.75
CA VAL A 187 -39.97 -3.67 -11.76
C VAL A 187 -40.45 -4.33 -10.49
N ASP A 188 -39.83 -5.45 -10.10
CA ASP A 188 -40.08 -6.09 -8.80
C ASP A 188 -39.31 -5.33 -7.71
N GLU A 189 -40.03 -4.54 -6.92
CA GLU A 189 -39.45 -3.78 -5.80
C GLU A 189 -38.71 -4.67 -4.80
N THR A 190 -39.16 -5.90 -4.57
CA THR A 190 -38.53 -6.82 -3.61
C THR A 190 -37.17 -7.27 -4.14
N MET A 191 -37.11 -7.60 -5.42
CA MET A 191 -35.85 -7.93 -6.10
C MET A 191 -34.89 -6.72 -6.11
N LEU A 192 -35.38 -5.51 -6.42
CA LEU A 192 -34.61 -4.28 -6.42
C LEU A 192 -34.02 -4.00 -5.03
N LYS A 193 -34.83 -4.04 -3.96
CA LYS A 193 -34.38 -3.87 -2.57
C LYS A 193 -33.30 -4.89 -2.20
N THR A 194 -33.47 -6.15 -2.61
CA THR A 194 -32.50 -7.21 -2.36
C THR A 194 -31.17 -6.94 -3.05
N ARG A 195 -31.18 -6.51 -4.33
CA ARG A 195 -29.97 -6.18 -5.09
C ARG A 195 -29.25 -4.95 -4.55
N LEU A 196 -29.99 -3.89 -4.17
CA LEU A 196 -29.43 -2.71 -3.51
C LEU A 196 -28.78 -3.06 -2.17
N ALA A 197 -29.45 -3.88 -1.35
CA ALA A 197 -28.90 -4.34 -0.07
C ALA A 197 -27.62 -5.17 -0.26
N ALA A 198 -27.56 -6.04 -1.27
CA ALA A 198 -26.37 -6.80 -1.61
C ALA A 198 -25.21 -5.87 -2.04
N GLY A 199 -25.49 -4.87 -2.88
CA GLY A 199 -24.50 -3.86 -3.29
C GLY A 199 -23.95 -3.07 -2.10
N LYS A 200 -24.82 -2.59 -1.21
CA LYS A 200 -24.40 -1.88 0.02
C LYS A 200 -23.54 -2.77 0.93
N THR A 201 -23.92 -4.04 1.08
CA THR A 201 -23.11 -4.98 1.88
C THR A 201 -21.72 -5.14 1.28
N ALA A 202 -21.62 -5.34 -0.03
CA ALA A 202 -20.33 -5.48 -0.71
C ALA A 202 -19.42 -4.24 -0.55
N LEU A 203 -20.00 -3.02 -0.59
CA LEU A 203 -19.26 -1.78 -0.35
C LEU A 203 -18.83 -1.62 1.12
N LYS A 204 -19.71 -1.97 2.06
CA LYS A 204 -19.39 -1.95 3.50
C LYS A 204 -18.27 -2.93 3.86
N ASP A 205 -18.24 -4.11 3.25
CA ASP A 205 -17.18 -5.09 3.44
C ASP A 205 -15.84 -4.57 2.92
N LEU A 206 -15.84 -3.86 1.77
CA LEU A 206 -14.63 -3.18 1.26
C LEU A 206 -14.12 -2.11 2.23
N LEU A 207 -15.02 -1.28 2.75
CA LEU A 207 -14.67 -0.22 3.70
C LEU A 207 -14.17 -0.78 5.04
N ALA A 208 -14.77 -1.86 5.52
CA ALA A 208 -14.36 -2.51 6.77
C ALA A 208 -12.92 -3.04 6.72
N GLY A 209 -12.46 -3.49 5.54
CA GLY A 209 -11.10 -3.97 5.34
C GLY A 209 -10.04 -2.86 5.19
N PHE A 210 -10.45 -1.61 5.00
CA PHE A 210 -9.54 -0.51 4.67
C PHE A 210 -8.48 -0.25 5.75
N ASP A 211 -8.87 -0.15 7.01
CA ASP A 211 -7.93 0.17 8.10
C ASP A 211 -6.89 -0.93 8.28
N GLY A 212 -7.29 -2.19 8.20
CA GLY A 212 -6.36 -3.32 8.24
C GLY A 212 -5.41 -3.35 7.04
N GLY A 213 -5.89 -3.07 5.83
CA GLY A 213 -5.07 -2.93 4.64
C GLY A 213 -4.05 -1.79 4.75
N ARG A 214 -4.46 -0.65 5.31
CA ARG A 214 -3.58 0.48 5.60
C ARG A 214 -2.48 0.12 6.59
N ILE A 215 -2.82 -0.62 7.66
CA ILE A 215 -1.86 -1.08 8.68
C ILE A 215 -0.80 -1.99 8.06
N LEU A 216 -1.20 -2.95 7.23
CA LEU A 216 -0.25 -3.84 6.54
C LEU A 216 0.70 -3.07 5.61
N ARG A 217 0.24 -1.98 5.01
CA ARG A 217 1.03 -1.16 4.09
C ARG A 217 1.95 -0.16 4.79
N GLU A 218 1.36 0.70 5.65
CA GLU A 218 2.04 1.85 6.25
C GLU A 218 2.66 1.53 7.61
N GLY A 219 2.28 0.39 8.17
CA GLY A 219 2.55 0.08 9.55
C GLY A 219 1.66 0.88 10.51
N VAL A 220 1.81 0.62 11.79
CA VAL A 220 1.05 1.27 12.85
C VAL A 220 1.99 1.94 13.85
N VAL A 221 1.72 3.20 14.19
CA VAL A 221 2.48 3.94 15.21
C VAL A 221 2.25 3.27 16.55
N THR A 222 3.29 2.63 17.06
CA THR A 222 3.24 1.74 18.22
C THR A 222 4.05 2.31 19.37
N VAL A 223 3.45 2.30 20.56
CA VAL A 223 4.12 2.63 21.81
C VAL A 223 4.24 1.36 22.66
N ILE A 224 5.46 1.06 23.12
CA ILE A 224 5.72 0.05 24.13
C ILE A 224 5.73 0.75 25.48
N ALA A 225 4.67 0.56 26.27
CA ALA A 225 4.46 1.22 27.55
C ALA A 225 4.49 0.22 28.70
N GLY A 226 4.88 0.66 29.88
CA GLY A 226 4.95 -0.16 31.11
C GLY A 226 5.89 0.49 32.10
N ARG A 227 5.82 0.08 33.35
CA ARG A 227 6.69 0.60 34.41
C ARG A 227 8.19 0.32 34.17
N PRO A 228 9.11 1.00 34.87
CA PRO A 228 10.53 0.66 34.86
C PRO A 228 10.74 -0.82 35.12
N ASN A 229 11.72 -1.43 34.49
CA ASN A 229 12.12 -2.85 34.64
C ASN A 229 11.06 -3.90 34.27
N ALA A 230 9.90 -3.55 33.69
CA ALA A 230 8.93 -4.52 33.16
C ALA A 230 9.45 -5.32 31.93
N GLY A 231 10.61 -4.93 31.39
CA GLY A 231 11.25 -5.62 30.28
C GLY A 231 10.93 -5.05 28.91
N LYS A 232 10.53 -3.76 28.82
CA LYS A 232 10.25 -3.06 27.57
C LYS A 232 11.40 -3.10 26.58
N SER A 233 12.63 -2.78 27.03
CA SER A 233 13.83 -2.80 26.17
C SER A 233 14.18 -4.22 25.72
N THR A 234 13.97 -5.23 26.56
CA THR A 234 14.16 -6.64 26.19
C THR A 234 13.13 -7.08 25.15
N LEU A 235 11.87 -6.69 25.33
CA LEU A 235 10.82 -6.95 24.34
C LEU A 235 11.12 -6.25 23.01
N MET A 236 11.53 -4.99 23.05
CA MET A 236 11.93 -4.23 21.85
C MET A 236 13.10 -4.92 21.13
N ASN A 237 14.13 -5.37 21.85
CA ASN A 237 15.26 -6.09 21.27
C ASN A 237 14.84 -7.45 20.70
N LEU A 238 13.92 -8.17 21.34
CA LEU A 238 13.33 -9.39 20.79
C LEU A 238 12.62 -9.09 19.46
N LEU A 239 11.77 -8.06 19.41
CA LEU A 239 11.05 -7.67 18.18
C LEU A 239 12.03 -7.23 17.10
N ALA A 240 13.04 -6.41 17.41
CA ALA A 240 14.07 -5.97 16.47
C ALA A 240 14.99 -7.11 15.97
N GLY A 241 15.11 -8.19 16.72
CA GLY A 241 15.88 -9.39 16.35
C GLY A 241 15.13 -10.35 15.44
N CYS A 242 13.80 -10.30 15.40
CA CYS A 242 12.99 -11.26 14.66
C CYS A 242 13.00 -11.06 13.15
N GLU A 243 12.99 -9.84 12.64
CA GLU A 243 13.30 -9.47 11.24
C GLU A 243 13.34 -7.93 11.20
N ARG A 244 14.52 -7.36 11.05
CA ARG A 244 14.60 -5.93 10.73
C ARG A 244 14.01 -5.74 9.34
N SER A 245 12.94 -4.96 9.24
CA SER A 245 12.51 -4.43 7.96
C SER A 245 13.73 -3.82 7.27
N ILE A 246 13.98 -4.20 6.02
CA ILE A 246 14.96 -3.49 5.19
C ILE A 246 14.35 -2.10 4.98
N VAL A 247 14.70 -1.16 5.85
CA VAL A 247 14.32 0.25 5.68
C VAL A 247 14.98 0.70 4.39
N THR A 248 14.23 0.70 3.31
CA THR A 248 14.61 1.48 2.14
C THR A 248 14.33 2.92 2.50
N ASP A 249 15.40 3.72 2.67
CA ASP A 249 15.30 5.18 2.68
C ASP A 249 14.62 5.60 1.38
N LEU A 250 13.31 5.75 1.39
CA LEU A 250 12.60 6.46 0.34
C LEU A 250 13.04 7.92 0.45
N ALA A 251 13.93 8.33 -0.45
CA ALA A 251 14.40 9.70 -0.54
C ALA A 251 13.22 10.65 -0.68
N GLY A 252 12.90 11.39 0.37
CA GLY A 252 11.81 12.38 0.36
C GLY A 252 11.24 12.77 1.71
N THR A 253 11.48 12.02 2.79
CA THR A 253 11.00 12.37 4.13
C THR A 253 12.17 12.82 5.02
N THR A 254 12.60 14.06 4.79
CA THR A 254 13.57 14.72 5.65
C THR A 254 12.89 15.33 6.87
N ARG A 255 13.42 15.03 8.06
CA ARG A 255 13.20 15.71 9.35
C ARG A 255 11.95 15.31 10.13
N ASP A 256 11.87 14.05 10.56
CA ASP A 256 11.17 13.78 11.82
C ASP A 256 11.81 12.54 12.47
N VAL A 257 11.81 12.52 13.81
CA VAL A 257 12.26 11.50 14.76
C VAL A 257 12.55 10.14 14.12
N VAL A 258 13.74 9.59 14.30
CA VAL A 258 14.14 8.25 13.81
C VAL A 258 13.16 7.22 14.38
N GLU A 259 12.13 6.91 13.62
CA GLU A 259 11.19 5.82 13.91
C GLU A 259 11.86 4.51 13.46
N GLU A 260 12.07 3.59 14.37
CA GLU A 260 12.53 2.24 14.02
C GLU A 260 11.30 1.40 13.67
N THR A 261 11.26 0.84 12.44
CA THR A 261 10.19 -0.08 12.04
C THR A 261 10.63 -1.52 12.28
N VAL A 262 9.83 -2.26 13.05
CA VAL A 262 10.04 -3.69 13.32
C VAL A 262 8.82 -4.48 12.85
N LEU A 263 9.01 -5.73 12.45
CA LEU A 263 7.90 -6.61 12.09
C LEU A 263 7.46 -7.46 13.30
N LEU A 264 6.19 -7.38 13.65
CA LEU A 264 5.55 -8.29 14.57
C LEU A 264 4.67 -9.27 13.77
N GLY A 265 5.24 -10.40 13.39
CA GLY A 265 4.64 -11.26 12.36
C GLY A 265 4.63 -10.54 11.01
N GLU A 266 3.44 -10.29 10.49
CA GLU A 266 3.25 -9.60 9.21
C GLU A 266 2.91 -8.10 9.35
N ILE A 267 2.90 -7.58 10.60
CA ILE A 267 2.49 -6.21 10.89
C ILE A 267 3.72 -5.34 11.12
N PRO A 268 3.94 -4.30 10.28
CA PRO A 268 4.99 -3.34 10.54
C PRO A 268 4.60 -2.44 11.73
N LEU A 269 5.37 -2.48 12.81
CA LEU A 269 5.25 -1.59 13.96
C LEU A 269 6.24 -0.44 13.81
N ARG A 270 5.75 0.78 13.69
CA ARG A 270 6.55 2.00 13.71
C ARG A 270 6.72 2.43 15.15
N LEU A 271 7.86 2.11 15.74
CA LEU A 271 8.12 2.40 17.13
C LEU A 271 8.43 3.88 17.33
N ALA A 272 7.56 4.58 18.06
CA ALA A 272 7.75 5.99 18.36
C ALA A 272 8.90 6.15 19.38
N ASP A 273 9.95 6.89 18.99
CA ASP A 273 11.08 7.33 19.81
C ASP A 273 11.85 6.24 20.58
N THR A 274 12.73 5.55 19.83
CA THR A 274 13.66 4.57 20.39
C THR A 274 14.83 5.22 21.18
N ALA A 275 15.08 6.52 21.05
CA ALA A 275 16.18 7.23 21.68
C ALA A 275 16.03 7.31 23.23
N GLY A 276 14.80 7.36 23.75
CA GLY A 276 14.54 7.35 25.20
C GLY A 276 14.60 5.99 25.87
N ILE A 277 14.67 4.90 25.09
CA ILE A 277 14.66 3.51 25.60
C ILE A 277 16.09 2.93 25.65
N ARG A 278 17.03 3.49 24.85
CA ARG A 278 18.41 2.96 24.73
C ARG A 278 19.40 3.51 25.76
N ASP A 279 19.16 4.69 26.32
CA ASP A 279 20.08 5.34 27.26
C ASP A 279 19.30 5.82 28.49
N THR A 280 19.41 5.15 29.61
CA THR A 280 19.63 5.70 30.95
C THR A 280 19.37 4.66 32.04
N GLU A 281 20.42 4.09 32.56
CA GLU A 281 20.52 3.78 33.96
C GLU A 281 20.67 5.12 34.72
N ASP A 282 19.76 5.35 35.65
CA ASP A 282 19.76 6.45 36.63
C ASP A 282 19.34 7.89 36.19
N ARG A 283 18.24 8.34 36.79
CA ARG A 283 17.82 9.72 37.14
C ARG A 283 16.60 10.39 36.48
N VAL A 284 15.74 9.67 35.73
CA VAL A 284 14.52 10.32 35.14
C VAL A 284 13.24 9.47 35.36
N GLU A 285 13.12 8.74 36.47
CA GLU A 285 12.01 7.79 36.67
C GLU A 285 10.60 8.44 36.71
N GLN A 286 10.44 9.61 37.34
CA GLN A 286 9.11 10.28 37.40
C GLN A 286 8.75 11.07 36.14
N ILE A 287 9.73 11.51 35.35
CA ILE A 287 9.50 12.16 34.06
C ILE A 287 9.13 11.10 33.02
N GLY A 288 9.68 9.89 33.12
CA GLY A 288 9.44 8.77 32.19
C GLY A 288 7.99 8.27 32.18
N VAL A 289 7.33 8.16 33.33
CA VAL A 289 5.94 7.68 33.41
C VAL A 289 4.98 8.69 32.76
N ARG A 290 5.14 10.00 33.05
CA ARG A 290 4.30 11.05 32.48
C ARG A 290 4.48 11.18 30.96
N MET A 291 5.71 11.10 30.47
CA MET A 291 6.00 11.09 29.04
C MET A 291 5.43 9.84 28.36
N ALA A 292 5.46 8.66 29.01
CA ALA A 292 4.86 7.44 28.48
C ALA A 292 3.34 7.56 28.37
N LEU A 293 2.66 8.14 29.36
CA LEU A 293 1.22 8.40 29.32
C LEU A 293 0.81 9.40 28.23
N ASP A 294 1.61 10.44 27.98
CA ASP A 294 1.33 11.40 26.90
C ASP A 294 1.56 10.75 25.50
N ARG A 295 2.52 9.87 25.36
CA ARG A 295 2.75 9.11 24.12
C ARG A 295 1.64 8.11 23.82
N VAL A 296 1.09 7.45 24.85
CA VAL A 296 -0.06 6.54 24.70
C VAL A 296 -1.23 7.25 24.04
N LYS A 297 -1.48 8.54 24.34
CA LYS A 297 -2.56 9.33 23.74
C LYS A 297 -2.42 9.56 22.22
N THR A 298 -1.20 9.51 21.70
CA THR A 298 -0.89 9.70 20.28
C THR A 298 -0.64 8.39 19.53
N ALA A 299 -0.57 7.28 20.28
CA ALA A 299 -0.34 5.96 19.72
C ALA A 299 -1.59 5.46 18.96
N GLN A 300 -1.35 4.77 17.86
CA GLN A 300 -2.37 4.02 17.15
C GLN A 300 -2.49 2.58 17.66
N PHE A 301 -1.44 2.08 18.30
CA PHE A 301 -1.38 0.77 18.92
C PHE A 301 -0.49 0.81 20.16
N VAL A 302 -0.85 0.06 21.20
CA VAL A 302 -0.08 -0.01 22.45
C VAL A 302 0.26 -1.45 22.81
N LEU A 303 1.55 -1.71 23.04
CA LEU A 303 2.00 -2.91 23.73
C LEU A 303 2.22 -2.54 25.22
N ALA A 304 1.23 -2.86 26.07
CA ALA A 304 1.27 -2.60 27.48
C ALA A 304 2.00 -3.74 28.21
N VAL A 305 3.20 -3.46 28.71
CA VAL A 305 4.10 -4.48 29.27
C VAL A 305 4.01 -4.49 30.80
N PHE A 306 3.64 -5.64 31.34
CA PHE A 306 3.52 -5.91 32.78
C PHE A 306 4.53 -6.98 33.20
N ASP A 307 5.06 -6.90 34.42
CA ASP A 307 5.99 -7.88 35.00
C ASP A 307 5.22 -9.00 35.68
N ALA A 308 5.31 -10.23 35.19
CA ALA A 308 4.64 -11.40 35.78
C ALA A 308 5.07 -11.67 37.23
N SER A 309 6.32 -11.33 37.58
CA SER A 309 6.91 -11.63 38.87
C SER A 309 6.56 -10.67 40.00
N GLU A 310 5.79 -9.62 39.71
CA GLU A 310 5.41 -8.57 40.66
C GLU A 310 3.90 -8.32 40.65
N GLU A 311 3.37 -7.83 41.79
CA GLU A 311 1.97 -7.39 41.87
C GLU A 311 1.74 -6.10 41.08
N LEU A 312 0.50 -5.88 40.61
CA LEU A 312 0.09 -4.62 39.96
C LEU A 312 0.15 -3.47 40.96
N ASN A 313 0.75 -2.38 40.56
CA ASN A 313 0.83 -1.14 41.33
C ASN A 313 -0.01 0.00 40.70
N ASP A 314 0.03 1.19 41.31
CA ASP A 314 -0.74 2.33 40.87
C ASP A 314 -0.29 2.85 39.50
N ASP A 315 0.97 2.70 39.11
CA ASP A 315 1.48 3.08 37.79
C ASP A 315 0.92 2.14 36.70
N ASP A 316 0.82 0.84 36.98
CA ASP A 316 0.22 -0.15 36.08
C ASP A 316 -1.27 0.18 35.85
N ARG A 317 -2.01 0.55 36.91
CA ARG A 317 -3.41 0.95 36.82
C ARG A 317 -3.60 2.27 36.05
N ALA A 318 -2.73 3.25 36.33
CA ALA A 318 -2.75 4.51 35.59
C ALA A 318 -2.46 4.32 34.10
N LEU A 319 -1.58 3.37 33.74
CA LEU A 319 -1.34 3.01 32.34
C LEU A 319 -2.57 2.37 31.71
N MET A 320 -3.23 1.42 32.38
CA MET A 320 -4.45 0.77 31.90
C MET A 320 -5.54 1.80 31.62
N ASP A 321 -5.75 2.74 32.55
CA ASP A 321 -6.74 3.83 32.39
C ASP A 321 -6.39 4.79 31.25
N ALA A 322 -5.10 5.07 31.04
CA ALA A 322 -4.66 6.00 29.98
C ALA A 322 -4.78 5.43 28.57
N ILE A 323 -4.75 4.11 28.41
CA ILE A 323 -4.90 3.43 27.12
C ILE A 323 -6.32 3.57 26.60
N GLY A 324 -7.34 3.48 27.47
CA GLY A 324 -8.73 3.64 27.09
C GLY A 324 -9.15 2.72 25.95
N ASP A 325 -9.73 3.32 24.88
CA ASP A 325 -10.21 2.60 23.69
C ASP A 325 -9.13 2.38 22.61
N THR A 326 -7.88 2.82 22.86
CA THR A 326 -6.79 2.61 21.89
C THR A 326 -6.54 1.11 21.71
N PRO A 327 -6.42 0.62 20.45
CA PRO A 327 -6.05 -0.76 20.19
C PRO A 327 -4.79 -1.15 20.98
N ALA A 328 -4.88 -2.21 21.79
CA ALA A 328 -3.77 -2.58 22.66
C ALA A 328 -3.72 -4.08 22.91
N VAL A 329 -2.51 -4.56 23.22
CA VAL A 329 -2.25 -5.91 23.77
C VAL A 329 -1.55 -5.77 25.10
N ALA A 330 -2.10 -6.39 26.15
CA ALA A 330 -1.43 -6.54 27.41
C ALA A 330 -0.41 -7.69 27.32
N VAL A 331 0.86 -7.35 27.54
CA VAL A 331 1.99 -8.28 27.49
C VAL A 331 2.47 -8.57 28.89
N ILE A 332 2.09 -9.71 29.46
CA ILE A 332 2.59 -10.19 30.74
C ILE A 332 3.95 -10.82 30.49
N ASN A 333 5.00 -10.04 30.72
CA ASN A 333 6.39 -10.42 30.45
C ASN A 333 7.04 -11.15 31.63
N LYS A 334 8.21 -11.74 31.42
CA LYS A 334 8.99 -12.53 32.39
C LYS A 334 8.25 -13.79 32.85
N SER A 335 7.59 -14.48 31.91
CA SER A 335 6.90 -15.75 32.21
C SER A 335 7.81 -16.89 32.66
N ASP A 336 9.12 -16.71 32.54
CA ASP A 336 10.18 -17.59 33.07
C ASP A 336 10.31 -17.50 34.60
N LEU A 337 9.73 -16.49 35.25
CA LEU A 337 9.73 -16.30 36.70
C LEU A 337 8.39 -16.73 37.31
N ALA A 338 8.42 -16.94 38.65
CA ALA A 338 7.20 -17.31 39.39
C ALA A 338 6.17 -16.17 39.34
N PRO A 339 4.92 -16.41 38.86
CA PRO A 339 3.92 -15.34 38.68
C PRO A 339 3.38 -14.87 40.05
N LYS A 340 3.25 -13.55 40.19
CA LYS A 340 2.59 -12.86 41.30
C LYS A 340 1.49 -11.90 40.84
N ILE A 341 1.47 -11.58 39.52
CA ILE A 341 0.54 -10.61 38.94
C ILE A 341 -0.89 -11.13 38.97
N ASP A 342 -1.85 -10.25 39.29
CA ASP A 342 -3.27 -10.57 39.14
C ASP A 342 -3.73 -10.39 37.67
N ARG A 343 -3.69 -11.51 36.96
CA ARG A 343 -4.13 -11.54 35.56
C ARG A 343 -5.61 -11.18 35.41
N ALA A 344 -6.46 -11.54 36.37
CA ALA A 344 -7.89 -11.26 36.26
C ALA A 344 -8.21 -9.77 36.30
N GLU A 345 -7.37 -8.94 36.90
CA GLU A 345 -7.49 -7.48 36.84
C GLU A 345 -7.16 -6.97 35.43
N ILE A 346 -6.10 -7.50 34.78
CA ILE A 346 -5.69 -7.12 33.41
C ILE A 346 -6.74 -7.54 32.38
N ASP A 347 -7.29 -8.76 32.50
CA ASP A 347 -8.31 -9.31 31.60
C ASP A 347 -9.61 -8.47 31.58
N LYS A 348 -9.85 -7.62 32.60
CA LYS A 348 -10.98 -6.69 32.62
C LYS A 348 -10.78 -5.44 31.75
N HIS A 349 -9.51 -5.05 31.55
CA HIS A 349 -9.16 -3.82 30.81
C HIS A 349 -8.78 -4.10 29.37
N PHE A 350 -8.22 -5.29 29.08
CA PHE A 350 -7.74 -5.64 27.76
C PHE A 350 -8.50 -6.81 27.14
N LYS A 351 -8.85 -6.67 25.85
CA LYS A 351 -9.43 -7.76 25.06
C LYS A 351 -8.39 -8.83 24.69
N GLU A 352 -7.14 -8.41 24.54
CA GLU A 352 -6.02 -9.26 24.15
C GLU A 352 -4.96 -9.23 25.26
N VAL A 353 -4.75 -10.38 25.89
CA VAL A 353 -3.75 -10.56 26.97
C VAL A 353 -2.89 -11.76 26.64
N VAL A 354 -1.59 -11.56 26.57
CA VAL A 354 -0.62 -12.60 26.25
C VAL A 354 0.49 -12.68 27.30
N THR A 355 0.97 -13.87 27.53
CA THR A 355 2.09 -14.13 28.43
C THR A 355 3.32 -14.44 27.59
N VAL A 356 4.44 -13.73 27.85
CA VAL A 356 5.69 -13.89 27.10
C VAL A 356 6.88 -13.92 28.04
N SER A 357 7.98 -14.53 27.58
CA SER A 357 9.32 -14.25 28.08
C SER A 357 10.11 -13.55 26.99
N ALA A 358 10.29 -12.25 27.13
CA ALA A 358 11.08 -11.49 26.17
C ALA A 358 12.56 -11.92 26.15
N LEU A 359 13.03 -12.60 27.18
CA LEU A 359 14.40 -13.13 27.29
C LEU A 359 14.59 -14.40 26.46
N SER A 360 13.64 -15.34 26.52
CA SER A 360 13.71 -16.62 25.77
C SER A 360 13.02 -16.58 24.42
N GLY A 361 12.12 -15.61 24.18
CA GLY A 361 11.27 -15.52 23.00
C GLY A 361 9.97 -16.35 23.11
N ASP A 362 9.73 -17.00 24.25
CA ASP A 362 8.51 -17.77 24.47
C ASP A 362 7.28 -16.85 24.46
N GLY A 363 6.19 -17.32 23.81
CA GLY A 363 4.94 -16.57 23.69
C GLY A 363 4.91 -15.58 22.52
N LEU A 364 5.98 -15.39 21.75
CA LEU A 364 6.02 -14.49 20.59
C LEU A 364 4.94 -14.79 19.53
N PRO A 365 4.69 -16.05 19.13
CA PRO A 365 3.59 -16.35 18.20
C PRO A 365 2.20 -15.97 18.74
N ALA A 366 1.98 -16.08 20.05
CA ALA A 366 0.75 -15.65 20.69
C ALA A 366 0.60 -14.12 20.65
N LEU A 367 1.71 -13.37 20.85
CA LEU A 367 1.74 -11.92 20.74
C LEU A 367 1.46 -11.46 19.30
N GLN A 368 2.02 -12.11 18.28
CA GLN A 368 1.74 -11.84 16.88
C GLN A 368 0.25 -11.99 16.56
N ASN A 369 -0.36 -13.10 16.97
CA ASN A 369 -1.78 -13.36 16.78
C ASN A 369 -2.68 -12.36 17.53
N ALA A 370 -2.34 -11.99 18.76
CA ALA A 370 -3.08 -11.02 19.55
C ALA A 370 -3.02 -9.62 18.91
N ALA A 371 -1.84 -9.20 18.43
CA ALA A 371 -1.70 -7.94 17.69
C ALA A 371 -2.54 -7.94 16.41
N ALA A 372 -2.54 -9.04 15.64
CA ALA A 372 -3.34 -9.15 14.43
C ALA A 372 -4.85 -9.04 14.72
N ARG A 373 -5.34 -9.61 15.83
CA ARG A 373 -6.75 -9.46 16.25
C ARG A 373 -7.06 -8.04 16.72
N ALA A 374 -6.20 -7.46 17.57
CA ALA A 374 -6.38 -6.11 18.09
C ALA A 374 -6.44 -5.06 16.96
N LEU A 375 -5.66 -5.26 15.91
CA LEU A 375 -5.56 -4.40 14.74
C LEU A 375 -6.49 -4.80 13.58
N LYS A 376 -7.32 -5.83 13.77
CA LYS A 376 -8.27 -6.36 12.77
C LYS A 376 -7.61 -6.74 11.43
N THR A 377 -6.34 -7.14 11.47
CA THR A 377 -5.63 -7.64 10.29
C THR A 377 -5.78 -9.16 10.11
N ALA A 378 -6.16 -9.88 11.17
CA ALA A 378 -6.32 -11.33 11.17
C ALA A 378 -7.44 -11.84 10.23
N GLU A 379 -8.45 -11.02 9.96
CA GLU A 379 -9.61 -11.36 9.12
C GLU A 379 -9.43 -10.95 7.66
N LEU A 380 -8.33 -10.25 7.34
CA LEU A 380 -8.07 -9.82 5.97
C LEU A 380 -7.63 -11.01 5.13
N ASN A 381 -8.33 -11.24 4.02
CA ASN A 381 -7.85 -12.13 2.99
C ASN A 381 -7.17 -11.29 1.89
N PRO A 382 -5.85 -11.41 1.71
CA PRO A 382 -5.12 -10.63 0.72
C PRO A 382 -5.66 -10.75 -0.70
N ASN A 383 -6.31 -11.88 -1.02
CA ASN A 383 -6.82 -12.16 -2.36
C ASN A 383 -8.17 -11.53 -2.68
N ASP A 384 -8.88 -10.97 -1.69
CA ASP A 384 -10.25 -10.48 -1.85
C ASP A 384 -10.35 -9.06 -2.45
N GLY A 385 -9.23 -8.46 -2.81
CA GLY A 385 -9.20 -7.08 -3.32
C GLY A 385 -9.44 -6.07 -2.19
N ILE A 386 -8.36 -5.53 -1.65
CA ILE A 386 -8.35 -4.60 -0.51
C ILE A 386 -8.25 -3.17 -1.03
N LEU A 387 -8.87 -2.22 -0.34
CA LEU A 387 -8.66 -0.79 -0.58
C LEU A 387 -7.33 -0.37 0.06
N TYR A 388 -6.51 0.38 -0.69
CA TYR A 388 -5.18 0.80 -0.23
C TYR A 388 -5.04 2.30 -0.05
N THR A 389 -5.84 3.11 -0.75
CA THR A 389 -5.69 4.55 -0.76
C THR A 389 -6.93 5.26 -0.25
N GLU A 390 -6.75 6.45 0.33
CA GLU A 390 -7.86 7.29 0.76
C GLU A 390 -8.75 7.68 -0.43
N ARG A 391 -8.20 7.79 -1.65
CA ARG A 391 -8.96 8.00 -2.87
C ARG A 391 -9.93 6.85 -3.10
N GLN A 392 -9.43 5.61 -3.12
CA GLN A 392 -10.26 4.42 -3.30
C GLN A 392 -11.35 4.32 -2.22
N ARG A 393 -10.99 4.60 -0.96
CA ARG A 393 -11.95 4.65 0.16
C ARG A 393 -13.05 5.68 -0.07
N ALA A 394 -12.65 6.89 -0.48
CA ALA A 394 -13.59 7.98 -0.75
C ALA A 394 -14.55 7.64 -1.89
N ASP A 395 -14.06 7.00 -2.97
CA ASP A 395 -14.90 6.62 -4.10
C ASP A 395 -15.88 5.49 -3.72
N VAL A 396 -15.45 4.50 -2.93
CA VAL A 396 -16.35 3.47 -2.37
C VAL A 396 -17.38 4.09 -1.42
N GLN A 397 -16.99 5.07 -0.60
CA GLN A 397 -17.91 5.78 0.29
C GLN A 397 -18.94 6.60 -0.49
N LYS A 398 -18.56 7.29 -1.57
CA LYS A 398 -19.49 7.98 -2.47
C LYS A 398 -20.50 7.00 -3.07
N ALA A 399 -20.01 5.85 -3.57
CA ALA A 399 -20.88 4.82 -4.13
C ALA A 399 -21.88 4.28 -3.08
N LEU A 400 -21.42 4.03 -1.85
CA LEU A 400 -22.29 3.58 -0.76
C LEU A 400 -23.37 4.61 -0.42
N THR A 401 -22.98 5.89 -0.29
CA THR A 401 -23.92 6.98 -0.03
C THR A 401 -25.00 7.06 -1.12
N ALA A 402 -24.58 6.97 -2.38
CA ALA A 402 -25.51 7.00 -3.51
C ALA A 402 -26.48 5.78 -3.51
N LEU A 403 -26.02 4.58 -3.12
CA LEU A 403 -26.92 3.43 -2.96
C LEU A 403 -27.89 3.58 -1.77
N GLU A 404 -27.46 4.22 -0.69
CA GLU A 404 -28.32 4.55 0.45
C GLU A 404 -29.40 5.59 0.05
N GLU A 405 -29.04 6.57 -0.78
CA GLU A 405 -29.99 7.53 -1.37
C GLU A 405 -31.00 6.83 -2.30
N ALA A 406 -30.55 5.90 -3.15
CA ALA A 406 -31.42 5.11 -4.02
C ALA A 406 -32.43 4.28 -3.21
N GLU A 407 -31.99 3.63 -2.14
CA GLU A 407 -32.87 2.86 -1.24
C GLU A 407 -33.88 3.78 -0.52
N ASN A 408 -33.43 4.95 -0.04
CA ASN A 408 -34.31 5.90 0.62
C ASN A 408 -35.38 6.45 -0.35
N ALA A 409 -34.99 6.76 -1.59
CA ALA A 409 -35.93 7.18 -2.62
C ALA A 409 -37.01 6.11 -2.88
N LEU A 410 -36.59 4.84 -2.95
CA LEU A 410 -37.48 3.71 -3.11
C LEU A 410 -38.43 3.53 -1.89
N LEU A 411 -37.94 3.65 -0.66
CA LEU A 411 -38.73 3.54 0.57
C LEU A 411 -39.74 4.68 0.73
N MET A 412 -39.39 5.88 0.26
CA MET A 412 -40.29 7.05 0.26
C MET A 412 -41.32 7.04 -0.87
N GLY A 413 -41.28 6.05 -1.77
CA GLY A 413 -42.18 5.97 -2.93
C GLY A 413 -41.93 7.08 -3.94
N MET A 414 -40.68 7.55 -4.06
CA MET A 414 -40.29 8.54 -5.08
C MET A 414 -40.39 7.92 -6.48
N THR A 415 -40.29 8.77 -7.50
CA THR A 415 -40.24 8.35 -8.91
C THR A 415 -39.03 7.47 -9.21
N TRP A 416 -39.16 6.56 -10.18
CA TRP A 416 -38.05 5.72 -10.62
C TRP A 416 -36.85 6.53 -11.11
N ASP A 417 -37.09 7.71 -11.69
CA ASP A 417 -36.01 8.63 -12.09
C ASP A 417 -35.10 9.02 -10.92
N ALA A 418 -35.68 9.28 -9.75
CA ALA A 418 -34.89 9.61 -8.55
C ALA A 418 -34.00 8.43 -8.11
N VAL A 419 -34.51 7.20 -8.22
CA VAL A 419 -33.73 5.98 -7.96
C VAL A 419 -32.63 5.81 -9.00
N THR A 420 -32.93 6.03 -10.28
CA THR A 420 -31.98 5.90 -11.39
C THR A 420 -30.83 6.91 -11.26
N VAL A 421 -31.13 8.18 -10.95
CA VAL A 421 -30.09 9.21 -10.74
C VAL A 421 -29.11 8.81 -9.62
N SER A 422 -29.61 8.27 -8.51
CA SER A 422 -28.76 7.81 -7.41
C SER A 422 -27.92 6.59 -7.82
N LEU A 423 -28.47 5.65 -8.59
CA LEU A 423 -27.72 4.52 -9.15
C LEU A 423 -26.61 4.97 -10.10
N GLU A 424 -26.91 5.95 -10.98
CA GLU A 424 -25.89 6.55 -11.87
C GLU A 424 -24.75 7.21 -11.07
N GLY A 425 -25.08 7.86 -9.94
CA GLY A 425 -24.09 8.41 -9.02
C GLY A 425 -23.18 7.32 -8.41
N ALA A 426 -23.74 6.18 -8.03
CA ALA A 426 -22.97 5.05 -7.54
C ALA A 426 -22.06 4.46 -8.64
N ILE A 427 -22.59 4.25 -9.84
CA ILE A 427 -21.83 3.75 -11.00
C ILE A 427 -20.70 4.72 -11.37
N ALA A 428 -20.95 6.03 -11.35
CA ALA A 428 -19.94 7.04 -11.63
C ALA A 428 -18.77 6.99 -10.62
N ALA A 429 -19.06 6.85 -9.33
CA ALA A 429 -18.05 6.71 -8.29
C ALA A 429 -17.20 5.42 -8.46
N LEU A 430 -17.81 4.31 -8.87
CA LEU A 430 -17.10 3.07 -9.16
C LEU A 430 -16.23 3.18 -10.42
N ASN A 431 -16.66 3.93 -11.43
CA ASN A 431 -15.87 4.24 -12.63
C ASN A 431 -14.67 5.16 -12.30
N GLU A 432 -14.83 6.12 -11.35
CA GLU A 432 -13.72 6.93 -10.86
C GLU A 432 -12.67 6.07 -10.16
N LEU A 433 -13.08 5.06 -9.39
CA LEU A 433 -12.17 4.17 -8.68
C LEU A 433 -11.25 3.39 -9.63
N THR A 434 -11.81 2.81 -10.71
CA THR A 434 -11.05 2.05 -11.71
C THR A 434 -10.37 2.91 -12.76
N GLY A 435 -10.76 4.19 -12.85
CA GLY A 435 -10.16 5.12 -13.79
C GLY A 435 -10.84 5.15 -15.17
N GLU A 436 -12.01 4.56 -15.35
CA GLU A 436 -12.73 4.59 -16.61
C GLU A 436 -13.30 5.98 -16.96
N ARG A 437 -13.60 6.77 -15.92
CA ARG A 437 -14.10 8.14 -16.04
C ARG A 437 -13.46 9.03 -14.98
N VAL A 438 -12.17 9.32 -15.15
CA VAL A 438 -11.42 10.21 -14.24
C VAL A 438 -10.95 11.44 -15.00
N SER A 439 -10.83 12.57 -14.28
CA SER A 439 -10.19 13.76 -14.84
C SER A 439 -8.67 13.59 -14.88
N ASP A 440 -8.02 14.26 -15.84
CA ASP A 440 -6.56 14.28 -15.94
C ASP A 440 -5.91 14.73 -14.62
N ALA A 441 -6.54 15.65 -13.88
CA ALA A 441 -6.05 16.13 -12.61
C ALA A 441 -5.96 15.01 -11.53
N VAL A 442 -6.93 14.10 -11.49
CA VAL A 442 -6.91 12.94 -10.58
C VAL A 442 -5.82 11.96 -11.01
N VAL A 443 -5.69 11.70 -12.31
CA VAL A 443 -4.63 10.85 -12.86
C VAL A 443 -3.26 11.42 -12.46
N ASP A 444 -3.03 12.70 -12.72
CA ASP A 444 -1.77 13.37 -12.38
C ASP A 444 -1.47 13.28 -10.87
N GLN A 445 -2.46 13.54 -10.01
CA GLN A 445 -2.30 13.44 -8.55
C GLN A 445 -1.94 12.03 -8.07
N VAL A 446 -2.45 10.98 -8.71
CA VAL A 446 -2.10 9.59 -8.38
C VAL A 446 -0.64 9.34 -8.71
N PHE A 447 -0.18 9.73 -9.91
CA PHE A 447 1.16 9.41 -10.40
C PHE A 447 2.26 10.31 -9.83
N GLU A 448 1.95 11.53 -9.36
CA GLU A 448 2.91 12.41 -8.66
C GLU A 448 3.56 11.75 -7.42
N LYS A 449 2.87 10.80 -6.80
CA LYS A 449 3.35 10.06 -5.62
C LYS A 449 4.27 8.89 -5.97
N PHE A 450 4.46 8.60 -7.24
CA PHE A 450 5.29 7.48 -7.69
C PHE A 450 6.78 7.87 -7.75
N CYS A 451 7.64 6.85 -7.72
CA CYS A 451 9.06 7.04 -7.97
C CYS A 451 9.30 7.40 -9.45
N VAL A 452 10.31 8.23 -9.71
CA VAL A 452 10.84 8.44 -11.06
C VAL A 452 11.42 7.13 -11.57
N GLY A 453 11.09 6.74 -12.81
CA GLY A 453 11.53 5.46 -13.39
C GLY A 453 10.51 4.33 -13.30
N LYS A 454 9.32 4.64 -12.72
CA LYS A 454 8.14 3.74 -12.67
C LYS A 454 6.94 4.33 -13.38
#